data_2d51fa17f9ca3f165babc4ae69e578b4
#
_entry.id   2d51fa17f9ca3f165babc4ae69e578b4
#
_cell.length_a   1.000
_cell.length_b   1.000
_cell.length_c   1.000
_cell.angle_alpha   90.00
_cell.angle_beta   90.00
_cell.angle_gamma   90.00
#
_symmetry.space_group_name_H-M   'P 1'
#
loop_
_entity.id
_entity.type
_entity.pdbx_description
1 polymer ?
#
loop_
_entity_poly.entity_id
_entity_poly.type
_entity_poly.pdbx_seq_one_letter_code
_entity_poly.pdbx_strand_id
1 'polypeptide(L)'
;MPTNSNTPTNTQPWSPSLKARLYGLTRPVDELLLRAAYSARFYHWSRANAAAPTLPTRFDLYQHVIDHHGLGGTIDYLEFGVFHGESLRWWAAHNHAPDSRFYGFDGFTGLPDGWVGLPPGTFSTGGQIPTFDDPRVALEIGLFQDTLGDFVARHALDRRTVIHLDADLYSSTLYVLTTLAPKLRPGDVILFDELGSAYGVTHEFRALEDFATSYRFNYRLLAGTRRYLQAAIEVIA
;
A
#
# COMPACT_ATOMS: atom_id res chain seq x y z
N MET A 1 -9.99 -8.12 61.27
CA MET A 1 -9.21 -7.28 60.35
C MET A 1 -10.06 -7.00 59.11
N PRO A 2 -10.50 -5.76 58.86
CA PRO A 2 -11.26 -5.45 57.68
C PRO A 2 -10.29 -5.00 56.58
N THR A 3 -10.38 -5.62 55.43
CA THR A 3 -9.66 -5.29 54.22
C THR A 3 -10.31 -4.10 53.50
N ASN A 4 -9.63 -2.99 53.50
CA ASN A 4 -10.01 -1.78 52.78
C ASN A 4 -9.64 -1.93 51.29
N SER A 5 -10.62 -2.10 50.41
CA SER A 5 -10.46 -2.02 48.95
C SER A 5 -11.08 -0.71 48.44
N ASN A 6 -10.36 0.38 48.52
CA ASN A 6 -10.69 1.61 47.84
C ASN A 6 -9.91 1.66 46.51
N THR A 7 -10.50 1.17 45.44
CA THR A 7 -10.08 1.46 44.06
C THR A 7 -10.84 2.70 43.60
N PRO A 8 -10.22 3.82 43.28
CA PRO A 8 -10.94 4.97 42.74
C PRO A 8 -11.35 4.68 41.29
N THR A 9 -12.62 4.42 41.04
CA THR A 9 -13.20 4.43 39.71
C THR A 9 -13.32 5.88 39.24
N ASN A 10 -12.28 6.39 38.60
CA ASN A 10 -12.34 7.69 37.93
C ASN A 10 -12.98 7.54 36.59
N THR A 11 -14.31 7.50 36.51
CA THR A 11 -15.13 7.55 35.31
C THR A 11 -15.72 8.95 35.12
N GLN A 12 -14.88 9.98 35.06
CA GLN A 12 -15.38 11.24 34.48
C GLN A 12 -15.31 11.14 32.96
N PRO A 13 -16.44 11.20 32.25
CA PRO A 13 -16.41 11.33 30.81
C PRO A 13 -15.72 12.65 30.46
N TRP A 14 -14.69 12.58 29.64
CA TRP A 14 -14.01 13.75 29.11
C TRP A 14 -15.02 14.65 28.39
N SER A 15 -15.45 15.73 29.02
CA SER A 15 -16.14 16.78 28.30
C SER A 15 -15.14 17.40 27.33
N PRO A 16 -15.45 17.49 26.03
CA PRO A 16 -14.54 18.12 25.07
C PRO A 16 -14.26 19.55 25.54
N SER A 17 -13.01 19.83 25.89
CA SER A 17 -12.59 21.17 26.27
C SER A 17 -12.91 22.13 25.11
N LEU A 18 -13.07 23.44 25.41
CA LEU A 18 -13.25 24.48 24.38
C LEU A 18 -12.19 24.36 23.28
N LYS A 19 -10.95 23.97 23.64
CA LYS A 19 -9.86 23.65 22.72
C LYS A 19 -10.21 22.52 21.75
N ALA A 20 -10.79 21.41 22.24
CA ALA A 20 -11.19 20.29 21.37
C ALA A 20 -12.28 20.68 20.36
N ARG A 21 -13.19 21.57 20.76
CA ARG A 21 -14.21 22.13 19.85
C ARG A 21 -13.58 23.07 18.80
N LEU A 22 -12.64 23.92 19.21
CA LEU A 22 -11.90 24.78 18.29
C LEU A 22 -11.06 23.96 17.30
N TYR A 23 -10.34 22.92 17.76
CA TYR A 23 -9.58 22.03 16.88
C TYR A 23 -10.49 21.22 15.92
N GLY A 24 -11.73 20.90 16.30
CA GLY A 24 -12.70 20.29 15.40
C GLY A 24 -13.10 21.19 14.22
N LEU A 25 -13.04 22.51 14.41
CA LEU A 25 -13.32 23.49 13.36
C LEU A 25 -12.12 23.68 12.39
N THR A 26 -10.92 23.25 12.76
CA THR A 26 -9.72 23.36 11.91
C THR A 26 -9.53 22.19 10.95
N ARG A 27 -10.28 21.08 11.10
CA ARG A 27 -10.14 19.87 10.27
C ARG A 27 -10.05 20.13 8.77
N PRO A 28 -10.93 20.94 8.14
CA PRO A 28 -10.84 21.22 6.70
C PRO A 28 -9.54 21.96 6.34
N VAL A 29 -9.03 22.80 7.23
CA VAL A 29 -7.78 23.55 7.04
C VAL A 29 -6.58 22.62 7.18
N ASP A 30 -6.63 21.72 8.16
CA ASP A 30 -5.56 20.73 8.38
C ASP A 30 -5.40 19.79 7.17
N GLU A 31 -6.50 19.31 6.61
CA GLU A 31 -6.49 18.48 5.40
C GLU A 31 -5.96 19.25 4.18
N LEU A 32 -6.33 20.52 4.01
CA LEU A 32 -5.82 21.37 2.95
C LEU A 32 -4.32 21.60 3.08
N LEU A 33 -3.85 21.91 4.29
CA LEU A 33 -2.43 22.13 4.57
C LEU A 33 -1.62 20.84 4.37
N LEU A 34 -2.13 19.70 4.82
CA LEU A 34 -1.52 18.40 4.61
C LEU A 34 -1.36 18.10 3.11
N ARG A 35 -2.42 18.29 2.33
CA ARG A 35 -2.39 18.09 0.88
C ARG A 35 -1.40 19.05 0.21
N ALA A 36 -1.38 20.31 0.57
CA ALA A 36 -0.43 21.27 0.02
C ALA A 36 1.02 20.88 0.33
N ALA A 37 1.31 20.46 1.57
CA ALA A 37 2.64 20.03 1.99
C ALA A 37 3.12 18.79 1.21
N TYR A 38 2.29 17.74 1.10
CA TYR A 38 2.67 16.54 0.36
C TYR A 38 2.69 16.74 -1.15
N SER A 39 1.85 17.61 -1.70
CA SER A 39 1.95 18.01 -3.12
C SER A 39 3.27 18.70 -3.43
N ALA A 40 3.75 19.59 -2.55
CA ALA A 40 5.05 20.21 -2.69
C ALA A 40 6.21 19.20 -2.59
N ARG A 41 6.16 18.28 -1.62
CA ARG A 41 7.13 17.18 -1.47
C ARG A 41 7.14 16.29 -2.71
N PHE A 42 5.98 15.89 -3.19
CA PHE A 42 5.84 15.08 -4.40
C PHE A 42 6.39 15.80 -5.64
N TYR A 43 6.15 17.10 -5.76
CA TYR A 43 6.75 17.90 -6.84
C TYR A 43 8.28 17.83 -6.80
N HIS A 44 8.92 18.01 -5.65
CA HIS A 44 10.37 17.90 -5.52
C HIS A 44 10.86 16.49 -5.81
N TRP A 45 10.18 15.47 -5.28
CA TRP A 45 10.47 14.07 -5.54
C TRP A 45 10.38 13.75 -7.05
N SER A 46 9.31 14.17 -7.72
CA SER A 46 9.11 13.95 -9.16
C SER A 46 10.18 14.64 -10.02
N ARG A 47 10.63 15.82 -9.59
CA ARG A 47 11.73 16.52 -10.27
C ARG A 47 13.07 15.81 -10.09
N ALA A 48 13.34 15.31 -8.91
CA ALA A 48 14.55 14.53 -8.65
C ALA A 48 14.59 13.22 -9.45
N ASN A 49 13.43 12.66 -9.77
CA ASN A 49 13.26 11.41 -10.51
C ASN A 49 12.88 11.61 -12.00
N ALA A 50 12.99 12.82 -12.55
CA ALA A 50 12.53 13.16 -13.91
C ALA A 50 13.23 12.39 -15.04
N ALA A 51 14.38 11.75 -14.76
CA ALA A 51 15.10 10.92 -15.72
C ALA A 51 14.52 9.50 -15.87
N ALA A 52 13.64 9.08 -14.97
CA ALA A 52 13.04 7.74 -15.04
C ALA A 52 12.08 7.63 -16.24
N PRO A 53 12.02 6.46 -16.89
CA PRO A 53 11.10 6.20 -18.00
C PRO A 53 9.64 6.47 -17.62
N THR A 54 8.89 7.07 -18.56
CA THR A 54 7.45 7.28 -18.43
C THR A 54 6.72 6.42 -19.44
N LEU A 55 5.83 5.56 -18.95
CA LEU A 55 5.09 4.56 -19.73
C LEU A 55 3.63 5.02 -19.93
N PRO A 56 2.97 4.57 -21.04
CA PRO A 56 1.60 4.99 -21.35
C PRO A 56 0.55 4.48 -20.33
N THR A 57 0.64 3.21 -19.94
CA THR A 57 -0.32 2.54 -19.07
C THR A 57 0.37 1.77 -17.95
N ARG A 58 -0.42 1.34 -16.93
CA ARG A 58 0.08 0.46 -15.86
C ARG A 58 0.60 -0.88 -16.41
N PHE A 59 -0.01 -1.42 -17.44
CA PHE A 59 0.44 -2.68 -18.04
C PHE A 59 1.75 -2.52 -18.81
N ASP A 60 1.97 -1.38 -19.46
CA ASP A 60 3.28 -1.06 -20.06
C ASP A 60 4.36 -0.91 -18.96
N LEU A 61 4.01 -0.35 -17.79
CA LEU A 61 4.91 -0.27 -16.65
C LEU A 61 5.26 -1.67 -16.12
N TYR A 62 4.28 -2.56 -15.96
CA TYR A 62 4.52 -3.93 -15.50
C TYR A 62 5.40 -4.69 -16.50
N GLN A 63 5.11 -4.58 -17.81
CA GLN A 63 5.94 -5.20 -18.84
C GLN A 63 7.37 -4.65 -18.81
N HIS A 64 7.52 -3.33 -18.66
CA HIS A 64 8.83 -2.68 -18.58
C HIS A 64 9.66 -3.23 -17.42
N VAL A 65 9.09 -3.39 -16.22
CA VAL A 65 9.85 -3.92 -15.08
C VAL A 65 10.16 -5.42 -15.23
N ILE A 66 9.31 -6.20 -15.89
CA ILE A 66 9.60 -7.58 -16.24
C ILE A 66 10.80 -7.64 -17.17
N ASP A 67 10.80 -6.87 -18.25
CA ASP A 67 11.80 -6.96 -19.32
C ASP A 67 13.17 -6.38 -18.92
N HIS A 68 13.17 -5.28 -18.15
CA HIS A 68 14.38 -4.51 -17.91
C HIS A 68 14.94 -4.65 -16.48
N HIS A 69 14.13 -5.17 -15.55
CA HIS A 69 14.54 -5.30 -14.15
C HIS A 69 14.50 -6.74 -13.63
N GLY A 70 14.54 -7.73 -14.54
CA GLY A 70 14.73 -9.14 -14.21
C GLY A 70 13.58 -9.81 -13.47
N LEU A 71 12.35 -9.30 -13.61
CA LEU A 71 11.16 -9.89 -12.99
C LEU A 71 10.50 -10.99 -13.83
N GLY A 72 11.08 -11.35 -14.96
CA GLY A 72 10.68 -12.54 -15.76
C GLY A 72 11.12 -13.88 -15.15
N GLY A 73 12.02 -13.85 -14.16
CA GLY A 73 12.43 -15.04 -13.38
C GLY A 73 11.43 -15.40 -12.29
N THR A 74 11.82 -16.29 -11.41
CA THR A 74 11.02 -16.74 -10.27
C THR A 74 10.85 -15.61 -9.24
N ILE A 75 9.60 -15.26 -8.91
CA ILE A 75 9.25 -14.19 -7.99
C ILE A 75 8.18 -14.64 -6.97
N ASP A 76 8.12 -13.93 -5.85
CA ASP A 76 6.95 -13.86 -4.97
C ASP A 76 6.25 -12.52 -5.22
N TYR A 77 5.06 -12.56 -5.82
CA TYR A 77 4.26 -11.37 -6.11
C TYR A 77 3.13 -11.26 -5.08
N LEU A 78 3.03 -10.10 -4.43
CA LEU A 78 2.04 -9.80 -3.40
C LEU A 78 1.24 -8.57 -3.81
N GLU A 79 -0.06 -8.70 -4.04
CA GLU A 79 -0.97 -7.60 -4.41
C GLU A 79 -1.92 -7.28 -3.25
N PHE A 80 -1.93 -6.02 -2.85
CA PHE A 80 -2.75 -5.49 -1.77
C PHE A 80 -3.84 -4.58 -2.35
N GLY A 81 -5.07 -5.09 -2.41
CA GLY A 81 -6.19 -4.58 -3.19
C GLY A 81 -6.32 -5.35 -4.50
N VAL A 82 -7.14 -6.39 -4.52
CA VAL A 82 -7.31 -7.28 -5.69
C VAL A 82 -8.53 -6.90 -6.50
N PHE A 83 -9.60 -6.47 -5.85
CA PHE A 83 -10.87 -6.13 -6.46
C PHE A 83 -11.37 -7.25 -7.41
N HIS A 84 -11.42 -7.01 -8.72
CA HIS A 84 -11.78 -8.04 -9.71
C HIS A 84 -10.59 -8.88 -10.20
N GLY A 85 -9.38 -8.64 -9.72
CA GLY A 85 -8.16 -9.41 -10.01
C GLY A 85 -7.56 -9.17 -11.38
N GLU A 86 -7.72 -7.97 -11.95
CA GLU A 86 -7.19 -7.67 -13.28
C GLU A 86 -5.66 -7.68 -13.28
N SER A 87 -5.03 -6.98 -12.36
CA SER A 87 -3.56 -6.90 -12.24
C SER A 87 -2.97 -8.25 -11.86
N LEU A 88 -3.57 -8.95 -10.90
CA LEU A 88 -3.09 -10.27 -10.47
C LEU A 88 -3.11 -11.30 -11.61
N ARG A 89 -4.19 -11.31 -12.44
CA ARG A 89 -4.26 -12.15 -13.65
C ARG A 89 -3.21 -11.76 -14.68
N TRP A 90 -3.02 -10.46 -14.87
CA TRP A 90 -2.03 -9.97 -15.81
C TRP A 90 -0.62 -10.44 -15.42
N TRP A 91 -0.23 -10.29 -14.15
CA TRP A 91 1.08 -10.71 -13.66
C TRP A 91 1.29 -12.23 -13.76
N ALA A 92 0.29 -13.02 -13.37
CA ALA A 92 0.35 -14.47 -13.49
C ALA A 92 0.48 -14.93 -14.96
N ALA A 93 -0.19 -14.24 -15.88
CA ALA A 93 -0.14 -14.55 -17.32
C ALA A 93 1.20 -14.15 -17.98
N HIS A 94 1.88 -13.10 -17.51
CA HIS A 94 3.09 -12.56 -18.14
C HIS A 94 4.41 -13.00 -17.47
N ASN A 95 4.37 -13.47 -16.22
CA ASN A 95 5.51 -14.15 -15.63
C ASN A 95 5.37 -15.66 -15.82
N HIS A 96 6.22 -16.23 -16.66
CA HIS A 96 6.15 -17.65 -17.07
C HIS A 96 6.99 -18.58 -16.18
N ALA A 97 7.68 -18.08 -15.17
CA ALA A 97 8.48 -18.92 -14.27
C ALA A 97 7.56 -19.85 -13.45
N PRO A 98 7.71 -21.18 -13.57
CA PRO A 98 6.78 -22.15 -12.97
C PRO A 98 6.78 -22.13 -11.44
N ASP A 99 7.89 -21.71 -10.84
CA ASP A 99 8.05 -21.64 -9.40
C ASP A 99 7.67 -20.27 -8.81
N SER A 100 7.21 -19.32 -9.61
CA SER A 100 6.66 -18.05 -9.12
C SER A 100 5.37 -18.30 -8.34
N ARG A 101 5.09 -17.41 -7.40
CA ARG A 101 3.85 -17.42 -6.59
C ARG A 101 3.22 -16.05 -6.63
N PHE A 102 1.91 -16.02 -6.68
CA PHE A 102 1.11 -14.81 -6.76
C PHE A 102 0.08 -14.82 -5.63
N TYR A 103 0.17 -13.86 -4.73
CA TYR A 103 -0.70 -13.75 -3.57
C TYR A 103 -1.49 -12.45 -3.65
N GLY A 104 -2.82 -12.55 -3.59
CA GLY A 104 -3.71 -11.41 -3.53
C GLY A 104 -4.32 -11.25 -2.16
N PHE A 105 -4.28 -10.05 -1.60
CA PHE A 105 -4.86 -9.68 -0.31
C PHE A 105 -6.02 -8.74 -0.53
N ASP A 106 -7.23 -9.12 -0.12
CA ASP A 106 -8.43 -8.28 -0.21
C ASP A 106 -9.54 -8.79 0.71
N GLY A 107 -10.31 -7.86 1.28
CA GLY A 107 -11.52 -8.19 2.02
C GLY A 107 -12.74 -8.41 1.15
N PHE A 108 -12.74 -7.94 -0.11
CA PHE A 108 -13.85 -7.96 -1.07
C PHE A 108 -15.14 -7.28 -0.60
N THR A 109 -15.05 -6.60 0.54
CA THR A 109 -16.15 -5.84 1.16
C THR A 109 -15.99 -4.33 0.96
N GLY A 110 -14.94 -3.92 0.24
CA GLY A 110 -14.55 -2.54 0.00
C GLY A 110 -13.66 -1.95 1.09
N LEU A 111 -13.32 -0.68 0.92
CA LEU A 111 -12.41 0.02 1.82
C LEU A 111 -12.94 0.05 3.25
N PRO A 112 -12.10 -0.22 4.27
CA PRO A 112 -12.52 -0.19 5.67
C PRO A 112 -12.86 1.21 6.17
N ASP A 113 -12.24 2.24 5.58
CA ASP A 113 -12.41 3.66 5.92
C ASP A 113 -12.87 4.47 4.71
N GLY A 114 -13.37 5.69 4.98
CA GLY A 114 -13.70 6.63 3.92
C GLY A 114 -12.45 7.10 3.17
N TRP A 115 -12.56 7.23 1.85
CA TRP A 115 -11.49 7.67 0.97
C TRP A 115 -11.97 8.81 0.08
N VAL A 116 -11.33 9.99 0.17
CA VAL A 116 -11.54 11.14 -0.72
C VAL A 116 -13.01 11.58 -0.87
N GLY A 117 -13.75 11.56 0.24
CA GLY A 117 -15.18 11.88 0.25
C GLY A 117 -16.10 10.72 -0.14
N LEU A 118 -15.54 9.56 -0.48
CA LEU A 118 -16.27 8.31 -0.66
C LEU A 118 -16.44 7.60 0.68
N PRO A 119 -17.58 6.94 0.93
CA PRO A 119 -17.84 6.25 2.20
C PRO A 119 -17.03 4.95 2.33
N PRO A 120 -16.89 4.40 3.56
CA PRO A 120 -16.48 3.02 3.75
C PRO A 120 -17.30 2.05 2.91
N GLY A 121 -16.71 0.94 2.48
CA GLY A 121 -17.35 -0.02 1.57
C GLY A 121 -17.24 0.34 0.08
N THR A 122 -16.63 1.48 -0.27
CA THR A 122 -16.29 1.80 -1.67
C THR A 122 -15.35 0.73 -2.24
N PHE A 123 -15.51 0.40 -3.51
CA PHE A 123 -14.83 -0.71 -4.21
C PHE A 123 -15.19 -2.10 -3.69
N SER A 124 -16.34 -2.26 -3.02
CA SER A 124 -16.86 -3.58 -2.69
C SER A 124 -17.24 -4.35 -3.97
N THR A 125 -16.84 -5.62 -4.03
CA THR A 125 -17.35 -6.56 -5.05
C THR A 125 -18.66 -7.22 -4.64
N GLY A 126 -19.28 -6.78 -3.52
CA GLY A 126 -20.43 -7.44 -2.91
C GLY A 126 -20.06 -8.80 -2.30
N GLY A 127 -18.82 -9.01 -1.93
CA GLY A 127 -18.29 -10.28 -1.43
C GLY A 127 -18.00 -11.32 -2.53
N GLN A 128 -18.08 -10.93 -3.81
CA GLN A 128 -17.70 -11.81 -4.91
C GLN A 128 -16.17 -11.91 -4.99
N ILE A 129 -15.66 -13.12 -4.79
CA ILE A 129 -14.22 -13.40 -4.83
C ILE A 129 -13.88 -13.85 -6.26
N PRO A 130 -12.87 -13.20 -6.92
CA PRO A 130 -12.45 -13.61 -8.25
C PRO A 130 -11.80 -15.00 -8.22
N THR A 131 -12.02 -15.78 -9.27
CA THR A 131 -11.41 -17.09 -9.47
C THR A 131 -10.22 -16.99 -10.44
N PHE A 132 -9.25 -17.86 -10.24
CA PHE A 132 -8.03 -17.94 -11.04
C PHE A 132 -7.79 -19.40 -11.43
N ASP A 133 -7.53 -19.64 -12.74
CA ASP A 133 -7.20 -20.98 -13.25
C ASP A 133 -5.71 -21.33 -13.07
N ASP A 134 -4.87 -20.35 -12.73
CA ASP A 134 -3.44 -20.53 -12.51
C ASP A 134 -3.18 -21.05 -11.08
N PRO A 135 -2.63 -22.28 -10.91
CA PRO A 135 -2.39 -22.87 -9.59
C PRO A 135 -1.32 -22.14 -8.76
N ARG A 136 -0.60 -21.19 -9.36
CA ARG A 136 0.39 -20.36 -8.65
C ARG A 136 -0.27 -19.19 -7.91
N VAL A 137 -1.57 -18.94 -8.16
CA VAL A 137 -2.32 -17.83 -7.54
C VAL A 137 -3.06 -18.30 -6.30
N ALA A 138 -2.92 -17.56 -5.21
CA ALA A 138 -3.67 -17.77 -3.96
C ALA A 138 -4.19 -16.43 -3.43
N LEU A 139 -5.32 -16.47 -2.71
CA LEU A 139 -5.94 -15.29 -2.09
C LEU A 139 -5.91 -15.41 -0.57
N GLU A 140 -5.52 -14.35 0.09
CA GLU A 140 -5.64 -14.12 1.54
C GLU A 140 -6.83 -13.16 1.76
N ILE A 141 -7.95 -13.72 2.25
CA ILE A 141 -9.23 -13.01 2.31
C ILE A 141 -9.43 -12.40 3.69
N GLY A 142 -9.52 -11.08 3.76
CA GLY A 142 -9.69 -10.33 5.00
C GLY A 142 -9.00 -8.98 4.94
N LEU A 143 -9.05 -8.23 6.04
CA LEU A 143 -8.27 -7.01 6.18
C LEU A 143 -6.77 -7.37 6.24
N PHE A 144 -5.92 -6.49 5.74
CA PHE A 144 -4.47 -6.74 5.77
C PHE A 144 -3.95 -6.93 7.19
N GLN A 145 -4.53 -6.22 8.17
CA GLN A 145 -4.20 -6.35 9.58
C GLN A 145 -4.49 -7.73 10.17
N ASP A 146 -5.46 -8.44 9.59
CA ASP A 146 -5.89 -9.76 10.07
C ASP A 146 -5.15 -10.90 9.35
N THR A 147 -4.64 -10.66 8.14
CA THR A 147 -4.11 -11.72 7.26
C THR A 147 -2.60 -11.67 7.09
N LEU A 148 -2.01 -10.46 6.95
CA LEU A 148 -0.62 -10.33 6.53
C LEU A 148 0.38 -10.84 7.59
N GLY A 149 0.11 -10.65 8.87
CA GLY A 149 1.00 -11.11 9.94
C GLY A 149 1.19 -12.63 9.92
N ASP A 150 0.09 -13.36 9.83
CA ASP A 150 0.10 -14.83 9.74
C ASP A 150 0.70 -15.32 8.42
N PHE A 151 0.44 -14.61 7.31
CA PHE A 151 1.04 -14.90 6.02
C PHE A 151 2.57 -14.80 6.08
N VAL A 152 3.12 -13.71 6.60
CA VAL A 152 4.58 -13.51 6.74
C VAL A 152 5.23 -14.54 7.67
N ALA A 153 4.50 -15.03 8.68
CA ALA A 153 4.97 -16.10 9.55
C ALA A 153 5.01 -17.46 8.85
N ARG A 154 4.09 -17.73 7.90
CA ARG A 154 4.00 -18.99 7.16
C ARG A 154 4.88 -19.05 5.90
N HIS A 155 5.21 -17.87 5.31
CA HIS A 155 5.93 -17.79 4.04
C HIS A 155 7.30 -17.13 4.22
N ALA A 156 8.33 -17.80 3.72
CA ALA A 156 9.71 -17.32 3.84
C ALA A 156 9.97 -16.07 2.99
N LEU A 157 9.23 -15.90 1.85
CA LEU A 157 9.49 -14.87 0.83
C LEU A 157 10.98 -14.87 0.44
N ASP A 158 11.48 -16.05 0.06
CA ASP A 158 12.89 -16.31 -0.23
C ASP A 158 13.28 -15.98 -1.69
N ARG A 159 12.28 -15.73 -2.54
CA ARG A 159 12.46 -15.26 -3.91
C ARG A 159 12.54 -13.76 -3.97
N ARG A 160 12.87 -13.22 -5.14
CA ARG A 160 12.71 -11.79 -5.38
C ARG A 160 11.25 -11.40 -5.22
N THR A 161 11.00 -10.43 -4.37
CA THR A 161 9.63 -10.04 -4.02
C THR A 161 9.19 -8.84 -4.85
N VAL A 162 7.95 -8.92 -5.36
CA VAL A 162 7.24 -7.79 -5.97
C VAL A 162 6.03 -7.50 -5.12
N ILE A 163 5.97 -6.30 -4.55
CA ILE A 163 4.85 -5.82 -3.75
C ILE A 163 4.06 -4.84 -4.61
N HIS A 164 2.78 -5.11 -4.84
CA HIS A 164 1.89 -4.21 -5.55
C HIS A 164 0.87 -3.62 -4.57
N LEU A 165 0.95 -2.32 -4.39
CA LEU A 165 0.10 -1.55 -3.50
C LEU A 165 -0.97 -0.85 -4.33
N ASP A 166 -2.21 -1.33 -4.22
CA ASP A 166 -3.44 -0.78 -4.76
C ASP A 166 -4.46 -0.71 -3.62
N ALA A 167 -4.01 -0.09 -2.53
CA ALA A 167 -4.67 -0.14 -1.22
C ALA A 167 -5.40 1.17 -0.88
N ASP A 168 -5.30 2.19 -1.74
CA ASP A 168 -5.91 3.51 -1.65
C ASP A 168 -5.57 4.30 -0.36
N LEU A 169 -5.69 3.66 0.80
CA LEU A 169 -5.58 4.29 2.12
C LEU A 169 -4.13 4.41 2.59
N TYR A 170 -3.79 5.56 3.15
CA TYR A 170 -2.50 5.77 3.83
C TYR A 170 -2.22 4.71 4.91
N SER A 171 -3.23 4.40 5.75
CA SER A 171 -3.11 3.43 6.84
C SER A 171 -2.82 2.03 6.33
N SER A 172 -3.50 1.60 5.27
CA SER A 172 -3.32 0.30 4.63
C SER A 172 -1.94 0.17 4.00
N THR A 173 -1.54 1.16 3.19
CA THR A 173 -0.23 1.20 2.54
C THR A 173 0.91 1.20 3.57
N LEU A 174 0.82 2.05 4.61
CA LEU A 174 1.85 2.12 5.65
C LEU A 174 1.93 0.80 6.44
N TYR A 175 0.78 0.19 6.77
CA TYR A 175 0.75 -1.08 7.47
C TYR A 175 1.47 -2.19 6.68
N VAL A 176 1.18 -2.29 5.38
CA VAL A 176 1.84 -3.28 4.50
C VAL A 176 3.34 -3.05 4.45
N LEU A 177 3.78 -1.82 4.18
CA LEU A 177 5.21 -1.48 4.11
C LEU A 177 5.95 -1.79 5.41
N THR A 178 5.37 -1.41 6.56
CA THR A 178 6.00 -1.64 7.86
C THR A 178 6.03 -3.12 8.27
N THR A 179 4.99 -3.88 7.93
CA THR A 179 4.92 -5.32 8.23
C THR A 179 5.90 -6.12 7.37
N LEU A 180 6.07 -5.73 6.10
CA LEU A 180 7.00 -6.39 5.18
C LEU A 180 8.45 -5.89 5.30
N ALA A 181 8.70 -4.76 5.99
CA ALA A 181 10.04 -4.19 6.12
C ALA A 181 11.14 -5.19 6.50
N PRO A 182 10.94 -6.11 7.47
CA PRO A 182 11.98 -7.09 7.84
C PRO A 182 12.28 -8.14 6.75
N LYS A 183 11.42 -8.24 5.73
CA LYS A 183 11.56 -9.20 4.62
C LYS A 183 12.12 -8.56 3.36
N LEU A 184 12.08 -7.23 3.26
CA LEU A 184 12.58 -6.50 2.09
C LEU A 184 14.09 -6.64 1.92
N ARG A 185 14.51 -6.86 0.70
CA ARG A 185 15.92 -7.03 0.32
C ARG A 185 16.26 -6.16 -0.88
N PRO A 186 17.52 -5.74 -1.03
CA PRO A 186 17.95 -5.07 -2.24
C PRO A 186 17.59 -5.88 -3.50
N GLY A 187 16.97 -5.22 -4.46
CA GLY A 187 16.45 -5.80 -5.69
C GLY A 187 14.94 -6.13 -5.65
N ASP A 188 14.30 -6.15 -4.50
CA ASP A 188 12.84 -6.26 -4.43
C ASP A 188 12.19 -5.01 -5.06
N VAL A 189 10.98 -5.16 -5.60
CA VAL A 189 10.27 -4.09 -6.31
C VAL A 189 8.96 -3.79 -5.61
N ILE A 190 8.65 -2.51 -5.48
CA ILE A 190 7.35 -2.06 -4.97
C ILE A 190 6.67 -1.25 -6.08
N LEU A 191 5.46 -1.66 -6.42
CA LEU A 191 4.55 -1.00 -7.37
C LEU A 191 3.49 -0.24 -6.57
N PHE A 192 3.21 0.98 -6.98
CA PHE A 192 2.13 1.81 -6.44
C PHE A 192 1.13 2.11 -7.55
N ASP A 193 -0.17 2.02 -7.27
CA ASP A 193 -1.19 2.29 -8.28
C ASP A 193 -1.66 3.76 -8.29
N GLU A 194 -1.57 4.46 -7.16
CA GLU A 194 -2.10 5.82 -7.00
C GLU A 194 -1.05 6.85 -6.52
N LEU A 195 0.26 6.58 -6.63
CA LEU A 195 1.33 7.37 -6.00
C LEU A 195 1.24 8.86 -6.32
N GLY A 196 1.09 9.22 -7.60
CA GLY A 196 1.09 10.59 -8.11
C GLY A 196 -0.29 11.16 -8.40
N SER A 197 -1.37 10.48 -7.99
CA SER A 197 -2.72 11.02 -8.12
C SER A 197 -2.91 12.24 -7.20
N ALA A 198 -3.91 13.07 -7.51
CA ALA A 198 -4.23 14.21 -6.66
C ALA A 198 -4.59 13.80 -5.21
N TYR A 199 -4.91 12.55 -5.01
CA TYR A 199 -5.26 11.95 -3.73
C TYR A 199 -4.14 11.08 -3.17
N GLY A 200 -3.47 10.32 -3.99
CA GLY A 200 -2.35 9.44 -3.63
C GLY A 200 -1.21 10.17 -2.92
N VAL A 201 -1.01 11.46 -3.21
CA VAL A 201 0.05 12.24 -2.53
C VAL A 201 -0.13 12.31 -1.00
N THR A 202 -1.35 12.24 -0.49
CA THR A 202 -1.63 12.19 0.95
C THR A 202 -1.89 10.78 1.48
N HIS A 203 -1.89 9.80 0.60
CA HIS A 203 -2.09 8.38 0.91
C HIS A 203 -0.83 7.57 0.61
N GLU A 204 -0.67 7.01 -0.57
CA GLU A 204 0.46 6.14 -0.92
C GLU A 204 1.81 6.87 -0.88
N PHE A 205 1.92 8.07 -1.47
CA PHE A 205 3.19 8.81 -1.45
C PHE A 205 3.58 9.22 -0.03
N ARG A 206 2.61 9.66 0.78
CA ARG A 206 2.84 9.93 2.19
C ARG A 206 3.31 8.70 2.94
N ALA A 207 2.68 7.55 2.71
CA ALA A 207 3.08 6.30 3.35
C ALA A 207 4.51 5.89 2.97
N LEU A 208 4.89 6.06 1.69
CA LEU A 208 6.27 5.83 1.23
C LEU A 208 7.26 6.78 1.90
N GLU A 209 6.98 8.09 1.97
CA GLU A 209 7.84 9.09 2.60
C GLU A 209 8.05 8.82 4.10
N ASP A 210 6.95 8.57 4.83
CA ASP A 210 6.98 8.30 6.25
C ASP A 210 7.71 6.97 6.55
N PHE A 211 7.46 5.95 5.74
CA PHE A 211 8.17 4.66 5.81
C PHE A 211 9.65 4.81 5.53
N ALA A 212 10.02 5.45 4.40
CA ALA A 212 11.41 5.63 4.01
C ALA A 212 12.21 6.38 5.08
N THR A 213 11.62 7.42 5.68
CA THR A 213 12.25 8.19 6.76
C THR A 213 12.41 7.36 8.03
N SER A 214 11.35 6.65 8.46
CA SER A 214 11.30 5.94 9.75
C SER A 214 12.18 4.70 9.75
N TYR A 215 12.25 3.98 8.63
CA TYR A 215 13.01 2.75 8.48
C TYR A 215 14.39 2.95 7.85
N ARG A 216 14.76 4.20 7.48
CA ARG A 216 15.96 4.50 6.69
C ARG A 216 15.99 3.68 5.40
N PHE A 217 14.82 3.52 4.79
CA PHE A 217 14.61 2.72 3.61
C PHE A 217 15.12 3.45 2.37
N ASN A 218 16.03 2.82 1.66
CA ASN A 218 16.60 3.38 0.43
C ASN A 218 15.96 2.70 -0.79
N TYR A 219 15.61 3.50 -1.77
CA TYR A 219 15.03 3.02 -3.02
C TYR A 219 15.44 3.88 -4.20
N ARG A 220 15.26 3.36 -5.40
CA ARG A 220 15.34 4.13 -6.65
C ARG A 220 14.07 3.94 -7.46
N LEU A 221 13.63 4.97 -8.15
CA LEU A 221 12.54 4.88 -9.12
C LEU A 221 13.02 4.14 -10.35
N LEU A 222 12.30 3.11 -10.77
CA LEU A 222 12.57 2.34 -11.98
C LEU A 222 11.88 2.97 -13.19
N ALA A 223 10.60 3.22 -13.08
CA ALA A 223 9.73 3.83 -14.08
C ALA A 223 8.41 4.27 -13.46
N GLY A 224 7.61 5.01 -14.23
CA GLY A 224 6.25 5.34 -13.82
C GLY A 224 5.37 5.64 -15.04
N THR A 225 4.07 5.78 -14.81
CA THR A 225 3.15 6.30 -15.82
C THR A 225 3.11 7.83 -15.76
N ARG A 226 2.26 8.44 -16.60
CA ARG A 226 2.14 9.90 -16.64
C ARG A 226 1.89 10.47 -15.25
N ARG A 227 2.71 11.45 -14.85
CA ARG A 227 2.72 12.07 -13.53
C ARG A 227 2.98 11.09 -12.38
N TYR A 228 3.56 9.96 -12.68
CA TYR A 228 3.79 8.87 -11.71
C TYR A 228 2.50 8.44 -10.99
N LEU A 229 1.36 8.42 -11.73
CA LEU A 229 0.11 7.87 -11.20
C LEU A 229 0.39 6.45 -10.70
N GLN A 230 0.88 5.57 -11.59
CA GLN A 230 1.53 4.34 -11.17
C GLN A 230 3.05 4.55 -11.18
N ALA A 231 3.72 3.92 -10.24
CA ALA A 231 5.17 3.98 -10.14
C ALA A 231 5.77 2.65 -9.64
N ALA A 232 6.94 2.33 -10.15
CA ALA A 232 7.73 1.18 -9.71
C ALA A 232 9.03 1.65 -9.08
N ILE A 233 9.30 1.24 -7.85
CA ILE A 233 10.57 1.51 -7.16
C ILE A 233 11.29 0.20 -6.86
N GLU A 234 12.60 0.23 -6.80
CA GLU A 234 13.44 -0.90 -6.38
C GLU A 234 14.10 -0.58 -5.05
N VAL A 235 14.08 -1.56 -4.16
CA VAL A 235 14.81 -1.50 -2.89
C VAL A 235 16.31 -1.51 -3.17
N ILE A 236 17.04 -0.57 -2.58
CA ILE A 236 18.51 -0.53 -2.63
C ILE A 236 19.11 -0.63 -1.22
N ALA A 237 20.40 -0.97 -1.16
CA ALA A 237 21.11 -1.13 0.12
C ALA A 237 21.22 0.16 0.93
#